data_e4ba0191ce8d9428c45bdb2ee07c9cfb
#
_entry.id   e4ba0191ce8d9428c45bdb2ee07c9cfb
#
_cell.length_a   1.000
_cell.length_b   1.000
_cell.length_c   1.000
_cell.angle_alpha   90.00
_cell.angle_beta   90.00
_cell.angle_gamma   90.00
#
_symmetry.space_group_name_H-M   'P 1'
#
loop_
_entity.id
_entity.type
_entity.pdbx_description
1 polymer ?
#
loop_
_entity_poly.entity_id
_entity_poly.type
_entity_poly.pdbx_seq_one_letter_code
_entity_poly.pdbx_strand_id
1 'polypeptide(L)'
;MDISDFVKKAKEYNVLGIKISKDNELAAEWYSEPECRRNIYSATKSFTSCAVGFAVQEGLIDLNEKLTEAFSGDLPECIDENLKEATVRDLLTMCLGQEKGSLMGEQRPLYEEDNWVKMSLAIPFKYKPGTHFVYNNVGPYLAGILVQRRSGCDLVSYLTPRLFSKIGIKRPTWETDPLGNSFGAGGLFLTLSELHKFGLFYLNKGKWNGKQILSEKWIEESTKAADVGYYGYLFWRGEYNSFRADGKYSQISMILPKKNAVVSFVSECRRGDELLKTVYELVCTKL
;
A
#
# COMPACT_ATOMS: atom_id res chain seq x y z
N MET A 1 -11.93 -22.75 11.47
CA MET A 1 -13.03 -22.16 10.65
C MET A 1 -13.17 -22.97 9.37
N ASP A 2 -14.41 -23.33 8.96
CA ASP A 2 -14.65 -24.03 7.68
C ASP A 2 -14.71 -23.03 6.52
N ILE A 3 -13.86 -23.24 5.51
CA ILE A 3 -13.75 -22.44 4.28
C ILE A 3 -14.00 -23.28 3.02
N SER A 4 -14.59 -24.48 3.17
CA SER A 4 -14.78 -25.44 2.04
C SER A 4 -15.53 -24.81 0.86
N ASP A 5 -16.56 -24.00 1.13
CA ASP A 5 -17.35 -23.35 0.08
C ASP A 5 -16.54 -22.29 -0.68
N PHE A 6 -15.69 -21.56 0.03
CA PHE A 6 -14.74 -20.65 -0.62
C PHE A 6 -13.72 -21.43 -1.46
N VAL A 7 -13.16 -22.53 -0.93
CA VAL A 7 -12.16 -23.35 -1.66
C VAL A 7 -12.73 -23.91 -2.96
N LYS A 8 -14.01 -24.31 -3.00
CA LYS A 8 -14.68 -24.73 -4.25
C LYS A 8 -14.67 -23.61 -5.29
N LYS A 9 -14.91 -22.36 -4.86
CA LYS A 9 -14.90 -21.16 -5.71
C LYS A 9 -13.50 -20.65 -6.05
N ALA A 10 -12.52 -20.91 -5.20
CA ALA A 10 -11.15 -20.41 -5.32
C ALA A 10 -10.51 -20.75 -6.68
N LYS A 11 -10.79 -21.94 -7.21
CA LYS A 11 -10.30 -22.40 -8.52
C LYS A 11 -10.86 -21.59 -9.69
N GLU A 12 -12.12 -21.14 -9.60
CA GLU A 12 -12.77 -20.32 -10.66
C GLU A 12 -12.13 -18.93 -10.77
N TYR A 13 -11.50 -18.46 -9.68
CA TYR A 13 -10.83 -17.17 -9.59
C TYR A 13 -9.30 -17.25 -9.62
N ASN A 14 -8.73 -18.42 -9.90
CA ASN A 14 -7.28 -18.64 -9.85
C ASN A 14 -6.67 -18.14 -8.54
N VAL A 15 -7.31 -18.43 -7.40
CA VAL A 15 -6.74 -18.15 -6.08
C VAL A 15 -5.61 -19.13 -5.81
N LEU A 16 -4.45 -18.61 -5.46
CA LEU A 16 -3.23 -19.38 -5.21
C LEU A 16 -3.09 -19.74 -3.74
N GLY A 17 -3.68 -18.94 -2.87
CA GLY A 17 -3.74 -19.21 -1.43
C GLY A 17 -4.57 -18.17 -0.69
N ILE A 18 -5.10 -18.59 0.46
CA ILE A 18 -5.79 -17.76 1.44
C ILE A 18 -5.31 -18.12 2.84
N LYS A 19 -5.15 -17.11 3.68
CA LYS A 19 -4.80 -17.24 5.09
C LYS A 19 -5.68 -16.34 5.93
N ILE A 20 -6.25 -16.90 6.99
CA ILE A 20 -7.24 -16.24 7.83
C ILE A 20 -6.82 -16.36 9.28
N SER A 21 -6.72 -15.24 9.98
CA SER A 21 -6.54 -15.21 11.42
C SER A 21 -7.73 -14.53 12.08
N LYS A 22 -8.09 -15.05 13.26
CA LYS A 22 -9.13 -14.55 14.15
C LYS A 22 -8.56 -14.52 15.58
N ASP A 23 -8.72 -13.41 16.28
CA ASP A 23 -8.19 -13.22 17.64
C ASP A 23 -6.67 -13.50 17.75
N ASN A 24 -5.91 -13.12 16.70
CA ASN A 24 -4.49 -13.38 16.49
C ASN A 24 -4.10 -14.86 16.31
N GLU A 25 -5.05 -15.78 16.25
CA GLU A 25 -4.81 -17.20 16.01
C GLU A 25 -5.13 -17.56 14.55
N LEU A 26 -4.42 -18.55 14.00
CA LEU A 26 -4.72 -19.08 12.67
C LEU A 26 -6.08 -19.79 12.69
N ALA A 27 -7.06 -19.23 11.99
CA ALA A 27 -8.42 -19.77 11.91
C ALA A 27 -8.62 -20.73 10.74
N ALA A 28 -8.00 -20.45 9.59
CA ALA A 28 -7.98 -21.31 8.42
C ALA A 28 -6.88 -20.88 7.44
N GLU A 29 -6.41 -21.83 6.63
CA GLU A 29 -5.57 -21.56 5.47
C GLU A 29 -5.78 -22.62 4.39
N TRP A 30 -5.54 -22.23 3.15
CA TRP A 30 -5.55 -23.12 2.01
C TRP A 30 -4.62 -22.59 0.92
N TYR A 31 -3.97 -23.52 0.21
CA TYR A 31 -3.05 -23.22 -0.88
C TYR A 31 -3.33 -24.16 -2.05
N SER A 32 -3.33 -23.64 -3.29
CA SER A 32 -3.39 -24.43 -4.52
C SER A 32 -2.01 -24.92 -4.97
N GLU A 33 -0.95 -24.27 -4.50
CA GLU A 33 0.45 -24.55 -4.84
C GLU A 33 1.38 -24.16 -3.68
N PRO A 34 2.63 -24.61 -3.67
CA PRO A 34 3.61 -24.21 -2.65
C PRO A 34 3.78 -22.69 -2.60
N GLU A 35 3.90 -22.14 -1.40
CA GLU A 35 4.07 -20.71 -1.18
C GLU A 35 5.39 -20.21 -1.76
N CYS A 36 5.34 -19.15 -2.54
CA CYS A 36 6.52 -18.44 -3.06
C CYS A 36 6.31 -16.94 -2.99
N ARG A 37 7.39 -16.16 -3.08
CA ARG A 37 7.31 -14.70 -3.20
C ARG A 37 6.80 -14.29 -4.57
N ARG A 38 5.81 -13.41 -4.59
CA ARG A 38 5.17 -12.86 -5.78
C ARG A 38 5.16 -11.35 -5.70
N ASN A 39 5.11 -10.69 -6.86
CA ASN A 39 4.83 -9.27 -6.92
C ASN A 39 3.43 -9.03 -6.30
N ILE A 40 3.37 -8.25 -5.23
CA ILE A 40 2.10 -7.87 -4.60
C ILE A 40 1.48 -6.63 -5.24
N TYR A 41 2.05 -6.15 -6.35
CA TYR A 41 1.58 -4.99 -7.11
C TYR A 41 1.26 -3.79 -6.20
N SER A 42 0.08 -3.19 -6.35
CA SER A 42 -0.31 -2.00 -5.60
C SER A 42 -0.51 -2.21 -4.10
N ALA A 43 -0.59 -3.45 -3.60
CA ALA A 43 -0.54 -3.70 -2.15
C ALA A 43 0.78 -3.20 -1.52
N THR A 44 1.83 -3.04 -2.34
CA THR A 44 3.09 -2.37 -2.00
C THR A 44 2.88 -0.97 -1.41
N LYS A 45 1.89 -0.22 -1.90
CA LYS A 45 1.59 1.15 -1.44
C LYS A 45 1.35 1.23 0.06
N SER A 46 0.72 0.22 0.64
CA SER A 46 0.49 0.16 2.09
C SER A 46 1.79 0.01 2.87
N PHE A 47 2.80 -0.65 2.31
CA PHE A 47 4.15 -0.70 2.89
C PHE A 47 4.87 0.64 2.76
N THR A 48 4.68 1.36 1.66
CA THR A 48 5.17 2.75 1.50
C THR A 48 4.51 3.68 2.51
N SER A 49 3.19 3.56 2.74
CA SER A 49 2.51 4.27 3.84
C SER A 49 3.18 3.97 5.19
N CYS A 50 3.46 2.70 5.47
CA CYS A 50 4.15 2.31 6.70
C CYS A 50 5.55 2.94 6.80
N ALA A 51 6.30 3.01 5.69
CA ALA A 51 7.61 3.69 5.65
C ALA A 51 7.50 5.18 5.95
N VAL A 52 6.50 5.88 5.36
CA VAL A 52 6.20 7.28 5.69
C VAL A 52 5.85 7.42 7.17
N GLY A 53 5.07 6.49 7.73
CA GLY A 53 4.73 6.49 9.16
C GLY A 53 5.94 6.43 10.08
N PHE A 54 6.91 5.58 9.77
CA PHE A 54 8.19 5.57 10.49
C PHE A 54 8.96 6.88 10.31
N ALA A 55 8.99 7.42 9.09
CA ALA A 55 9.70 8.67 8.82
C ALA A 55 9.07 9.87 9.55
N VAL A 56 7.74 9.91 9.66
CA VAL A 56 7.02 10.90 10.48
C VAL A 56 7.34 10.70 11.97
N GLN A 57 7.32 9.47 12.46
CA GLN A 57 7.66 9.14 13.85
C GLN A 57 9.10 9.53 14.21
N GLU A 58 10.01 9.46 13.25
CA GLU A 58 11.44 9.82 13.39
C GLU A 58 11.70 11.31 13.13
N GLY A 59 10.69 12.10 12.78
CA GLY A 59 10.83 13.52 12.47
C GLY A 59 11.52 13.82 11.13
N LEU A 60 11.63 12.84 10.25
CA LEU A 60 12.23 12.99 8.92
C LEU A 60 11.25 13.59 7.88
N ILE A 61 9.95 13.44 8.10
CA ILE A 61 8.89 13.90 7.21
C ILE A 61 7.79 14.61 8.02
N ASP A 62 7.36 15.77 7.53
CA ASP A 62 6.12 16.45 7.95
C ASP A 62 5.08 16.28 6.85
N LEU A 63 3.88 15.79 7.20
CA LEU A 63 2.78 15.63 6.25
C LEU A 63 2.24 16.95 5.69
N ASN A 64 2.50 18.08 6.37
CA ASN A 64 2.06 19.41 5.94
C ASN A 64 3.14 20.14 5.12
N GLU A 65 4.33 19.54 4.97
CA GLU A 65 5.40 20.06 4.11
C GLU A 65 4.89 20.21 2.67
N LYS A 66 5.16 21.36 2.04
CA LYS A 66 4.78 21.60 0.65
C LYS A 66 5.63 20.77 -0.30
N LEU A 67 5.02 20.25 -1.38
CA LEU A 67 5.78 19.48 -2.38
C LEU A 67 6.84 20.33 -3.05
N THR A 68 6.62 21.64 -3.17
CA THR A 68 7.61 22.59 -3.71
C THR A 68 8.85 22.73 -2.83
N GLU A 69 8.73 22.50 -1.55
CA GLU A 69 9.85 22.47 -0.59
C GLU A 69 10.52 21.07 -0.60
N ALA A 70 9.70 20.02 -0.46
CA ALA A 70 10.17 18.64 -0.38
C ALA A 70 10.96 18.21 -1.64
N PHE A 71 10.61 18.75 -2.81
CA PHE A 71 11.16 18.41 -4.11
C PHE A 71 11.71 19.63 -4.85
N SER A 72 12.25 20.62 -4.13
CA SER A 72 12.74 21.91 -4.71
C SER A 72 13.74 21.75 -5.86
N GLY A 73 14.52 20.67 -5.88
CA GLY A 73 15.48 20.36 -6.95
C GLY A 73 14.90 19.68 -8.20
N ASP A 74 13.60 19.32 -8.18
CA ASP A 74 12.95 18.55 -9.25
C ASP A 74 11.74 19.27 -9.87
N LEU A 75 11.52 20.53 -9.50
CA LEU A 75 10.34 21.29 -9.94
C LEU A 75 10.43 21.62 -11.43
N PRO A 76 9.29 21.66 -12.15
CA PRO A 76 9.25 22.18 -13.51
C PRO A 76 9.53 23.70 -13.55
N GLU A 77 9.93 24.22 -14.71
CA GLU A 77 10.16 25.65 -14.89
C GLU A 77 8.90 26.49 -14.57
N CYS A 78 7.74 25.99 -14.94
CA CYS A 78 6.45 26.62 -14.65
C CYS A 78 5.72 25.81 -13.58
N ILE A 79 5.58 26.37 -12.38
CA ILE A 79 4.88 25.75 -11.25
C ILE A 79 3.45 26.29 -11.21
N ASP A 80 2.46 25.40 -11.40
CA ASP A 80 1.05 25.81 -11.28
C ASP A 80 0.63 26.04 -9.81
N GLU A 81 -0.48 26.78 -9.63
CA GLU A 81 -0.94 27.16 -8.29
C GLU A 81 -1.35 25.96 -7.44
N ASN A 82 -1.90 24.90 -8.07
CA ASN A 82 -2.30 23.69 -7.34
C ASN A 82 -1.06 22.92 -6.85
N LEU A 83 0.02 22.85 -7.63
CA LEU A 83 1.28 22.25 -7.17
C LEU A 83 1.87 23.02 -5.97
N LYS A 84 1.77 24.35 -5.94
CA LYS A 84 2.20 25.17 -4.80
C LYS A 84 1.40 24.85 -3.52
N GLU A 85 0.13 24.50 -3.67
CA GLU A 85 -0.75 24.16 -2.56
C GLU A 85 -0.54 22.73 -2.06
N ALA A 86 -0.08 21.82 -2.92
CA ALA A 86 0.05 20.38 -2.61
C ALA A 86 1.06 20.11 -1.49
N THR A 87 0.71 19.15 -0.63
CA THR A 87 1.49 18.72 0.52
C THR A 87 1.87 17.23 0.45
N VAL A 88 2.78 16.79 1.30
CA VAL A 88 3.14 15.38 1.44
C VAL A 88 1.92 14.50 1.78
N ARG A 89 0.95 15.02 2.53
CA ARG A 89 -0.32 14.32 2.82
C ARG A 89 -1.08 13.97 1.56
N ASP A 90 -1.11 14.83 0.56
CA ASP A 90 -1.85 14.63 -0.69
C ASP A 90 -1.26 13.49 -1.54
N LEU A 91 0.03 13.18 -1.38
CA LEU A 91 0.67 12.00 -1.98
C LEU A 91 0.06 10.68 -1.49
N LEU A 92 -0.48 10.65 -0.27
CA LEU A 92 -0.95 9.44 0.40
C LEU A 92 -2.45 9.18 0.19
N THR A 93 -3.22 10.19 -0.21
CA THR A 93 -4.69 10.13 -0.24
C THR A 93 -5.28 9.90 -1.63
N MET A 94 -4.45 9.79 -2.67
CA MET A 94 -4.89 9.78 -4.08
C MET A 94 -5.64 11.05 -4.52
N CYS A 95 -5.43 12.15 -3.80
CA CYS A 95 -6.04 13.45 -4.06
C CYS A 95 -4.99 14.51 -4.41
N LEU A 96 -3.95 14.12 -5.15
CA LEU A 96 -2.80 14.96 -5.47
C LEU A 96 -3.16 16.18 -6.36
N GLY A 97 -4.24 16.08 -7.12
CA GLY A 97 -4.72 17.14 -8.01
C GLY A 97 -4.44 16.90 -9.50
N GLN A 98 -3.74 15.85 -9.87
CA GLN A 98 -3.54 15.45 -11.27
C GLN A 98 -4.82 14.84 -11.86
N GLU A 99 -5.10 15.11 -13.16
CA GLU A 99 -6.36 14.69 -13.80
C GLU A 99 -6.44 13.19 -14.07
N LYS A 100 -5.30 12.54 -14.33
CA LYS A 100 -5.22 11.14 -14.74
C LYS A 100 -4.15 10.40 -13.96
N GLY A 101 -4.34 9.10 -13.79
CA GLY A 101 -3.32 8.23 -13.24
C GLY A 101 -2.09 8.12 -14.14
N SER A 102 -0.90 8.25 -13.57
CA SER A 102 0.39 8.12 -14.24
C SER A 102 1.30 7.14 -13.52
N LEU A 103 2.42 6.77 -14.14
CA LEU A 103 3.33 5.72 -13.69
C LEU A 103 2.64 4.33 -13.57
N MET A 104 1.58 4.11 -14.35
CA MET A 104 0.88 2.82 -14.40
C MET A 104 1.76 1.76 -15.08
N GLY A 105 1.50 0.48 -14.79
CA GLY A 105 2.36 -0.60 -15.25
C GLY A 105 2.54 -0.67 -16.75
N GLU A 106 1.48 -0.38 -17.52
CA GLU A 106 1.50 -0.34 -18.98
C GLU A 106 2.18 0.92 -19.56
N GLN A 107 2.31 1.97 -18.77
CA GLN A 107 2.93 3.24 -19.21
C GLN A 107 4.45 3.23 -19.00
N ARG A 108 4.92 2.65 -17.89
CA ARG A 108 6.33 2.70 -17.48
C ARG A 108 7.34 2.24 -18.52
N PRO A 109 7.09 1.13 -19.27
CA PRO A 109 8.01 0.70 -20.34
C PRO A 109 8.11 1.66 -21.52
N LEU A 110 7.21 2.66 -21.62
CA LEU A 110 7.14 3.60 -22.73
C LEU A 110 7.80 4.95 -22.39
N TYR A 111 8.25 5.14 -21.15
CA TYR A 111 8.89 6.39 -20.76
C TYR A 111 10.36 6.41 -21.21
N GLU A 112 10.74 7.52 -21.88
CA GLU A 112 12.10 7.81 -22.29
C GLU A 112 12.88 8.59 -21.22
N GLU A 113 12.15 9.27 -20.31
CA GLU A 113 12.74 10.04 -19.21
C GLU A 113 13.05 9.11 -18.03
N ASP A 114 14.31 9.07 -17.63
CA ASP A 114 14.78 8.25 -16.48
C ASP A 114 14.43 8.90 -15.13
N ASN A 115 14.35 10.24 -15.07
CA ASN A 115 14.01 10.95 -13.85
C ASN A 115 12.50 11.04 -13.67
N TRP A 116 11.90 9.97 -13.16
CA TRP A 116 10.46 9.93 -12.95
C TRP A 116 9.96 10.90 -11.88
N VAL A 117 10.82 11.42 -11.01
CA VAL A 117 10.44 12.48 -10.05
C VAL A 117 10.13 13.77 -10.80
N LYS A 118 11.06 14.25 -11.64
CA LYS A 118 10.85 15.45 -12.47
C LYS A 118 9.65 15.28 -13.39
N MET A 119 9.58 14.15 -14.09
CA MET A 119 8.44 13.82 -14.95
C MET A 119 7.12 13.89 -14.20
N SER A 120 7.05 13.34 -12.98
CA SER A 120 5.84 13.31 -12.17
C SER A 120 5.38 14.69 -11.71
N LEU A 121 6.32 15.57 -11.37
CA LEU A 121 6.04 16.94 -10.93
C LEU A 121 5.72 17.88 -12.09
N ALA A 122 6.13 17.53 -13.31
CA ALA A 122 5.79 18.26 -14.53
C ALA A 122 4.38 17.97 -15.07
N ILE A 123 3.70 16.92 -14.57
CA ILE A 123 2.30 16.63 -14.93
C ILE A 123 1.40 17.71 -14.32
N PRO A 124 0.52 18.39 -15.11
CA PRO A 124 -0.33 19.46 -14.61
C PRO A 124 -1.23 19.03 -13.43
N PHE A 125 -1.27 19.86 -12.39
CA PHE A 125 -2.15 19.73 -11.23
C PHE A 125 -3.45 20.48 -11.50
N LYS A 126 -4.38 19.85 -12.19
CA LYS A 126 -5.61 20.45 -12.67
C LYS A 126 -6.60 20.78 -11.55
N TYR A 127 -6.63 19.97 -10.52
CA TYR A 127 -7.55 20.11 -9.40
C TYR A 127 -6.82 20.61 -8.16
N LYS A 128 -7.56 21.32 -7.30
CA LYS A 128 -7.05 21.66 -5.98
C LYS A 128 -6.73 20.37 -5.20
N PRO A 129 -5.54 20.23 -4.61
CA PRO A 129 -5.18 19.08 -3.79
C PRO A 129 -6.22 18.80 -2.70
N GLY A 130 -6.46 17.53 -2.42
CA GLY A 130 -7.45 17.09 -1.43
C GLY A 130 -8.91 17.08 -1.93
N THR A 131 -9.22 17.51 -3.16
CA THR A 131 -10.62 17.69 -3.61
C THR A 131 -11.14 16.62 -4.57
N HIS A 132 -10.26 15.95 -5.31
CA HIS A 132 -10.64 14.96 -6.33
C HIS A 132 -9.82 13.69 -6.17
N PHE A 133 -10.50 12.57 -6.01
CA PHE A 133 -9.86 11.26 -5.97
C PHE A 133 -9.50 10.80 -7.40
N VAL A 134 -8.21 10.64 -7.65
CA VAL A 134 -7.69 10.05 -8.89
C VAL A 134 -6.67 8.99 -8.51
N TYR A 135 -7.01 7.71 -8.70
CA TYR A 135 -6.06 6.63 -8.43
C TYR A 135 -4.82 6.77 -9.31
N ASN A 136 -3.65 6.94 -8.67
CA ASN A 136 -2.42 7.36 -9.31
C ASN A 136 -1.21 6.67 -8.66
N ASN A 137 -0.18 6.39 -9.43
CA ASN A 137 1.08 5.86 -8.91
C ASN A 137 2.09 6.97 -8.56
N VAL A 138 1.87 8.20 -9.01
CA VAL A 138 2.76 9.35 -8.73
C VAL A 138 2.84 9.62 -7.22
N GLY A 139 1.71 9.75 -6.55
CA GLY A 139 1.70 10.04 -5.11
C GLY A 139 2.52 9.05 -4.27
N PRO A 140 2.20 7.75 -4.28
CA PRO A 140 2.96 6.76 -3.51
C PRO A 140 4.42 6.59 -3.98
N TYR A 141 4.72 6.83 -5.26
CA TYR A 141 6.10 6.84 -5.75
C TYR A 141 6.88 8.00 -5.12
N LEU A 142 6.39 9.23 -5.23
CA LEU A 142 7.02 10.42 -4.63
C LEU A 142 7.14 10.31 -3.11
N ALA A 143 6.14 9.77 -2.42
CA ALA A 143 6.20 9.50 -0.98
C ALA A 143 7.36 8.53 -0.64
N GLY A 144 7.52 7.47 -1.43
CA GLY A 144 8.64 6.54 -1.32
C GLY A 144 9.99 7.20 -1.58
N ILE A 145 10.09 8.05 -2.61
CA ILE A 145 11.30 8.84 -2.91
C ILE A 145 11.66 9.76 -1.74
N LEU A 146 10.68 10.44 -1.16
CA LEU A 146 10.93 11.34 -0.02
C LEU A 146 11.51 10.58 1.18
N VAL A 147 10.97 9.41 1.51
CA VAL A 147 11.54 8.54 2.57
C VAL A 147 12.99 8.19 2.23
N GLN A 148 13.29 7.75 1.01
CA GLN A 148 14.64 7.35 0.60
C GLN A 148 15.63 8.51 0.68
N ARG A 149 15.26 9.69 0.20
CA ARG A 149 16.10 10.90 0.24
C ARG A 149 16.38 11.36 1.67
N ARG A 150 15.36 11.36 2.54
CA ARG A 150 15.49 11.81 3.93
C ARG A 150 16.23 10.79 4.81
N SER A 151 16.12 9.50 4.52
CA SER A 151 16.81 8.44 5.27
C SER A 151 18.18 8.07 4.73
N GLY A 152 18.51 8.47 3.49
CA GLY A 152 19.76 8.14 2.81
C GLY A 152 19.89 6.67 2.37
N CYS A 153 18.77 5.92 2.28
CA CYS A 153 18.77 4.51 1.85
C CYS A 153 17.49 4.12 1.12
N ASP A 154 17.51 3.00 0.38
CA ASP A 154 16.33 2.45 -0.30
C ASP A 154 15.26 1.96 0.70
N LEU A 155 14.00 1.79 0.21
CA LEU A 155 12.88 1.40 1.08
C LEU A 155 13.06 0.04 1.73
N VAL A 156 13.75 -0.91 1.09
CA VAL A 156 14.03 -2.23 1.69
C VAL A 156 14.98 -2.08 2.86
N SER A 157 16.08 -1.34 2.66
CA SER A 157 17.07 -1.06 3.71
C SER A 157 16.45 -0.26 4.85
N TYR A 158 15.58 0.71 4.54
CA TYR A 158 14.87 1.52 5.54
C TYR A 158 13.90 0.68 6.39
N LEU A 159 13.07 -0.16 5.74
CA LEU A 159 12.05 -0.96 6.42
C LEU A 159 12.61 -2.23 7.08
N THR A 160 13.77 -2.74 6.66
CA THR A 160 14.30 -4.00 7.21
C THR A 160 14.47 -3.93 8.74
N PRO A 161 15.18 -2.99 9.35
CA PRO A 161 15.32 -2.93 10.81
C PRO A 161 14.04 -2.44 11.53
N ARG A 162 13.18 -1.69 10.85
CA ARG A 162 11.99 -1.05 11.43
C ARG A 162 10.77 -1.95 11.43
N LEU A 163 10.53 -2.65 10.33
CA LEU A 163 9.36 -3.49 10.11
C LEU A 163 9.73 -4.94 9.81
N PHE A 164 10.41 -5.20 8.70
CA PHE A 164 10.53 -6.54 8.15
C PHE A 164 11.14 -7.54 9.14
N SER A 165 12.29 -7.23 9.70
CA SER A 165 12.92 -8.10 10.71
C SER A 165 12.09 -8.25 11.96
N LYS A 166 11.32 -7.21 12.36
CA LYS A 166 10.50 -7.23 13.58
C LYS A 166 9.31 -8.18 13.46
N ILE A 167 8.66 -8.22 12.29
CA ILE A 167 7.51 -9.08 12.04
C ILE A 167 7.89 -10.41 11.35
N GLY A 168 9.19 -10.71 11.25
CA GLY A 168 9.69 -11.96 10.70
C GLY A 168 9.49 -12.09 9.18
N ILE A 169 9.65 -10.99 8.45
CA ILE A 169 9.79 -10.96 6.98
C ILE A 169 11.30 -10.90 6.68
N LYS A 170 11.80 -11.87 5.93
CA LYS A 170 13.19 -11.84 5.43
C LYS A 170 13.31 -10.72 4.41
N ARG A 171 14.55 -10.15 4.24
CA ARG A 171 14.80 -9.07 3.27
C ARG A 171 14.13 -9.38 1.92
N PRO A 172 13.12 -8.59 1.50
CA PRO A 172 12.40 -8.83 0.25
C PRO A 172 13.11 -8.19 -0.94
N THR A 173 12.64 -8.52 -2.16
CA THR A 173 12.95 -7.80 -3.39
C THR A 173 11.91 -6.72 -3.62
N TRP A 174 12.34 -5.57 -4.17
CA TRP A 174 11.48 -4.46 -4.54
C TRP A 174 11.95 -3.88 -5.88
N GLU A 175 11.03 -3.68 -6.83
CA GLU A 175 11.33 -3.06 -8.13
C GLU A 175 11.82 -1.62 -7.94
N THR A 176 12.68 -1.16 -8.85
CA THR A 176 13.21 0.20 -8.85
C THR A 176 12.75 1.00 -10.07
N ASP A 177 12.87 2.33 -9.98
CA ASP A 177 12.85 3.20 -11.13
C ASP A 177 14.18 3.08 -11.91
N PRO A 178 14.33 3.73 -13.08
CA PRO A 178 15.57 3.70 -13.86
C PRO A 178 16.81 4.22 -13.12
N LEU A 179 16.62 5.11 -12.13
CA LEU A 179 17.71 5.66 -11.31
C LEU A 179 18.04 4.80 -10.07
N GLY A 180 17.38 3.63 -9.92
CA GLY A 180 17.66 2.69 -8.84
C GLY A 180 16.91 2.95 -7.53
N ASN A 181 15.98 3.91 -7.49
CA ASN A 181 15.16 4.14 -6.30
C ASN A 181 14.02 3.11 -6.22
N SER A 182 13.71 2.59 -5.02
CA SER A 182 12.57 1.69 -4.83
C SER A 182 11.26 2.33 -5.29
N PHE A 183 10.50 1.61 -6.13
CA PHE A 183 9.24 2.10 -6.69
C PHE A 183 8.10 1.99 -5.67
N GLY A 184 7.88 3.03 -4.88
CA GLY A 184 6.92 3.04 -3.77
C GLY A 184 5.46 2.74 -4.13
N ALA A 185 5.11 2.71 -5.41
CA ALA A 185 3.75 2.44 -5.87
C ALA A 185 3.47 0.98 -6.23
N GLY A 186 4.49 0.13 -6.27
CA GLY A 186 4.37 -1.27 -6.66
C GLY A 186 5.70 -2.02 -6.56
N GLY A 187 5.68 -3.29 -6.94
CA GLY A 187 6.91 -4.06 -7.16
C GLY A 187 7.58 -4.65 -5.93
N LEU A 188 6.93 -4.69 -4.78
CA LEU A 188 7.39 -5.45 -3.62
C LEU A 188 7.00 -6.93 -3.79
N PHE A 189 7.95 -7.85 -3.53
CA PHE A 189 7.74 -9.29 -3.63
C PHE A 189 7.66 -9.93 -2.25
N LEU A 190 6.49 -10.48 -1.93
CA LEU A 190 6.22 -11.16 -0.65
C LEU A 190 5.52 -12.51 -0.88
N THR A 191 5.64 -13.40 0.09
CA THR A 191 4.77 -14.56 0.22
C THR A 191 3.41 -14.15 0.80
N LEU A 192 2.39 -15.01 0.69
CA LEU A 192 1.10 -14.82 1.35
C LEU A 192 1.26 -14.69 2.87
N SER A 193 2.10 -15.55 3.48
CA SER A 193 2.36 -15.50 4.92
C SER A 193 3.05 -14.19 5.33
N GLU A 194 3.96 -13.65 4.53
CA GLU A 194 4.61 -12.37 4.79
C GLU A 194 3.60 -11.21 4.68
N LEU A 195 2.76 -11.22 3.65
CA LEU A 195 1.68 -10.24 3.47
C LEU A 195 0.65 -10.31 4.62
N HIS A 196 0.31 -11.52 5.07
CA HIS A 196 -0.60 -11.74 6.19
C HIS A 196 -0.05 -11.20 7.52
N LYS A 197 1.24 -11.36 7.80
CA LYS A 197 1.91 -10.78 8.98
C LYS A 197 1.81 -9.25 9.00
N PHE A 198 1.90 -8.61 7.84
CA PHE A 198 1.67 -7.16 7.72
C PHE A 198 0.23 -6.80 8.11
N GLY A 199 -0.77 -7.58 7.69
CA GLY A 199 -2.15 -7.41 8.11
C GLY A 199 -2.33 -7.56 9.63
N LEU A 200 -1.72 -8.58 10.24
CA LEU A 200 -1.74 -8.77 11.70
C LEU A 200 -1.06 -7.61 12.44
N PHE A 201 0.05 -7.07 11.90
CA PHE A 201 0.71 -5.90 12.47
C PHE A 201 -0.22 -4.69 12.51
N TYR A 202 -1.01 -4.45 11.46
CA TYR A 202 -2.01 -3.37 11.41
C TYR A 202 -3.22 -3.67 12.29
N LEU A 203 -3.70 -4.92 12.35
CA LEU A 203 -4.77 -5.33 13.29
C LEU A 203 -4.38 -5.03 14.74
N ASN A 204 -3.13 -5.30 15.10
CA ASN A 204 -2.56 -5.07 16.42
C ASN A 204 -2.08 -3.61 16.62
N LYS A 205 -2.57 -2.67 15.80
CA LYS A 205 -2.31 -1.23 15.95
C LYS A 205 -0.81 -0.89 16.04
N GLY A 206 0.01 -1.54 15.20
CA GLY A 206 1.45 -1.31 15.15
C GLY A 206 2.26 -1.98 16.27
N LYS A 207 1.64 -2.87 17.05
CA LYS A 207 2.32 -3.72 18.06
C LYS A 207 2.73 -5.05 17.46
N TRP A 208 3.88 -5.57 17.90
CA TRP A 208 4.34 -6.91 17.58
C TRP A 208 5.13 -7.49 18.76
N ASN A 209 4.77 -8.71 19.16
CA ASN A 209 5.35 -9.37 20.35
C ASN A 209 5.35 -8.45 21.59
N GLY A 210 4.24 -7.78 21.84
CA GLY A 210 4.03 -6.89 22.99
C GLY A 210 4.72 -5.52 22.89
N LYS A 211 5.51 -5.25 21.85
CA LYS A 211 6.22 -3.96 21.66
C LYS A 211 5.52 -3.09 20.63
N GLN A 212 5.33 -1.79 20.95
CA GLN A 212 4.91 -0.79 19.97
C GLN A 212 6.07 -0.52 19.01
N ILE A 213 5.86 -0.80 17.71
CA ILE A 213 6.87 -0.63 16.66
C ILE A 213 6.57 0.65 15.86
N LEU A 214 5.33 0.79 15.41
CA LEU A 214 4.83 2.00 14.76
C LEU A 214 3.69 2.57 15.61
N SER A 215 3.60 3.89 15.77
CA SER A 215 2.63 4.53 16.66
C SER A 215 1.19 4.15 16.30
N GLU A 216 0.35 3.89 17.31
CA GLU A 216 -1.08 3.63 17.12
C GLU A 216 -1.76 4.79 16.40
N LYS A 217 -1.36 6.03 16.70
CA LYS A 217 -1.85 7.24 16.03
C LYS A 217 -1.66 7.14 14.50
N TRP A 218 -0.47 6.70 14.03
CA TRP A 218 -0.25 6.51 12.58
C TRP A 218 -1.16 5.44 12.00
N ILE A 219 -1.28 4.30 12.66
CA ILE A 219 -2.16 3.21 12.20
C ILE A 219 -3.60 3.72 12.04
N GLU A 220 -4.12 4.46 13.02
CA GLU A 220 -5.47 5.01 12.99
C GLU A 220 -5.65 6.07 11.89
N GLU A 221 -4.72 7.02 11.77
CA GLU A 221 -4.78 8.05 10.73
C GLU A 221 -4.64 7.46 9.33
N SER A 222 -3.70 6.54 9.11
CA SER A 222 -3.42 5.95 7.79
C SER A 222 -4.55 5.06 7.28
N THR A 223 -5.34 4.47 8.17
CA THR A 223 -6.44 3.57 7.82
C THR A 223 -7.83 4.21 7.88
N LYS A 224 -7.92 5.47 8.35
CA LYS A 224 -9.15 6.28 8.29
C LYS A 224 -9.38 6.75 6.86
N ALA A 225 -10.64 6.77 6.41
CA ALA A 225 -10.98 7.37 5.12
C ALA A 225 -10.61 8.86 5.11
N ALA A 226 -9.98 9.32 4.04
CA ALA A 226 -9.86 10.74 3.75
C ALA A 226 -11.24 11.35 3.43
N ASP A 227 -11.34 12.66 3.39
CA ASP A 227 -12.60 13.36 3.15
C ASP A 227 -13.20 13.06 1.77
N VAL A 228 -12.37 12.65 0.82
CA VAL A 228 -12.78 12.30 -0.54
C VAL A 228 -12.42 10.84 -0.83
N GLY A 229 -13.42 10.07 -1.24
CA GLY A 229 -13.27 8.66 -1.60
C GLY A 229 -13.26 7.69 -0.42
N TYR A 230 -13.17 6.40 -0.74
CA TYR A 230 -13.08 5.31 0.23
C TYR A 230 -11.61 4.86 0.41
N TYR A 231 -10.71 5.83 0.68
CA TYR A 231 -9.27 5.61 0.71
C TYR A 231 -8.63 6.35 1.89
N GLY A 232 -7.72 5.70 2.59
CA GLY A 232 -6.89 6.31 3.63
C GLY A 232 -5.52 6.70 3.08
N TYR A 233 -4.47 6.64 3.91
CA TYR A 233 -3.10 6.82 3.45
C TYR A 233 -2.60 5.52 2.82
N LEU A 234 -2.90 5.34 1.53
CA LEU A 234 -2.54 4.17 0.71
C LEU A 234 -3.17 2.85 1.18
N PHE A 235 -4.37 2.94 1.75
CA PHE A 235 -5.23 1.81 2.11
C PHE A 235 -6.64 2.00 1.54
N TRP A 236 -7.20 0.97 0.93
CA TRP A 236 -8.60 0.92 0.57
C TRP A 236 -9.49 0.66 1.77
N ARG A 237 -10.64 1.32 1.83
CA ARG A 237 -11.71 1.01 2.78
C ARG A 237 -12.68 0.01 2.18
N GLY A 238 -13.39 -0.75 3.01
CA GLY A 238 -14.32 -1.78 2.57
C GLY A 238 -15.44 -2.05 3.56
N GLU A 239 -16.20 -3.10 3.29
CA GLU A 239 -17.30 -3.55 4.14
C GLU A 239 -16.82 -3.91 5.55
N TYR A 240 -17.76 -4.02 6.51
CA TYR A 240 -17.46 -4.29 7.93
C TYR A 240 -16.47 -3.30 8.57
N ASN A 241 -16.39 -2.07 8.03
CA ASN A 241 -15.40 -1.07 8.44
C ASN A 241 -13.96 -1.58 8.27
N SER A 242 -13.74 -2.48 7.31
CA SER A 242 -12.42 -3.01 7.00
C SER A 242 -11.56 -1.98 6.27
N PHE A 243 -10.26 -2.23 6.26
CA PHE A 243 -9.30 -1.61 5.37
C PHE A 243 -8.35 -2.65 4.82
N ARG A 244 -7.72 -2.38 3.69
CA ARG A 244 -6.87 -3.38 3.04
C ARG A 244 -5.74 -2.79 2.23
N ALA A 245 -4.62 -3.50 2.19
CA ALA A 245 -3.65 -3.46 1.13
C ALA A 245 -4.22 -4.24 -0.05
N ASP A 246 -4.20 -3.66 -1.26
CA ASP A 246 -4.87 -4.22 -2.43
C ASP A 246 -4.01 -4.04 -3.68
N GLY A 247 -3.72 -5.14 -4.35
CA GLY A 247 -2.89 -5.19 -5.54
C GLY A 247 -3.56 -5.88 -6.71
N LYS A 248 -3.10 -5.54 -7.92
CA LYS A 248 -3.58 -6.14 -9.18
C LYS A 248 -3.63 -7.66 -9.06
N TYR A 249 -4.59 -8.28 -9.72
CA TYR A 249 -4.89 -9.72 -9.66
C TYR A 249 -5.27 -10.22 -8.25
N SER A 250 -5.73 -9.31 -7.37
CA SER A 250 -6.19 -9.60 -6.00
C SER A 250 -5.08 -10.15 -5.08
N GLN A 251 -3.99 -9.43 -4.99
CA GLN A 251 -2.99 -9.58 -3.93
C GLN A 251 -3.48 -8.77 -2.73
N ILE A 252 -4.19 -9.37 -1.80
CA ILE A 252 -4.94 -8.63 -0.78
C ILE A 252 -4.54 -9.07 0.63
N SER A 253 -4.39 -8.09 1.52
CA SER A 253 -4.46 -8.29 2.97
C SER A 253 -5.53 -7.37 3.53
N MET A 254 -6.66 -7.96 3.93
CA MET A 254 -7.82 -7.28 4.49
C MET A 254 -7.83 -7.39 6.00
N ILE A 255 -7.94 -6.27 6.66
CA ILE A 255 -8.01 -6.16 8.12
C ILE A 255 -9.44 -5.78 8.51
N LEU A 256 -10.03 -6.55 9.43
CA LEU A 256 -11.39 -6.41 9.93
C LEU A 256 -11.36 -6.10 11.46
N PRO A 257 -11.12 -4.86 11.88
CA PRO A 257 -10.92 -4.54 13.29
C PRO A 257 -12.11 -4.93 14.18
N LYS A 258 -13.35 -4.71 13.72
CA LYS A 258 -14.56 -5.07 14.49
C LYS A 258 -14.75 -6.57 14.66
N LYS A 259 -14.12 -7.37 13.80
CA LYS A 259 -14.13 -8.85 13.88
C LYS A 259 -12.86 -9.41 14.50
N ASN A 260 -11.91 -8.56 14.86
CA ASN A 260 -10.56 -8.94 15.32
C ASN A 260 -9.92 -9.99 14.39
N ALA A 261 -9.93 -9.75 13.07
CA ALA A 261 -9.56 -10.72 12.08
C ALA A 261 -8.75 -10.11 10.93
N VAL A 262 -7.93 -10.96 10.29
CA VAL A 262 -7.23 -10.66 9.03
C VAL A 262 -7.55 -11.75 8.03
N VAL A 263 -7.88 -11.35 6.81
CA VAL A 263 -8.05 -12.24 5.65
C VAL A 263 -7.08 -11.79 4.58
N SER A 264 -6.10 -12.63 4.27
CA SER A 264 -5.14 -12.36 3.20
C SER A 264 -5.23 -13.44 2.14
N PHE A 265 -5.16 -13.05 0.87
CA PHE A 265 -5.16 -13.99 -0.25
C PHE A 265 -4.35 -13.44 -1.41
N VAL A 266 -3.81 -14.36 -2.20
CA VAL A 266 -3.07 -14.09 -3.43
C VAL A 266 -3.68 -14.88 -4.56
N SER A 267 -3.76 -14.27 -5.75
CA SER A 267 -4.38 -14.89 -6.92
C SER A 267 -3.84 -14.34 -8.23
N GLU A 268 -4.22 -14.95 -9.35
CA GLU A 268 -4.07 -14.44 -10.71
C GLU A 268 -5.44 -14.05 -11.29
N CYS A 269 -6.34 -13.54 -10.44
CA CYS A 269 -7.71 -13.22 -10.79
C CYS A 269 -7.80 -11.90 -11.56
N ARG A 270 -8.47 -11.92 -12.73
CA ARG A 270 -8.80 -10.71 -13.50
C ARG A 270 -10.17 -10.11 -13.13
N ARG A 271 -10.98 -10.85 -12.36
CA ARG A 271 -12.30 -10.46 -11.87
C ARG A 271 -12.22 -10.10 -10.36
N GLY A 272 -11.36 -9.14 -10.02
CA GLY A 272 -11.01 -8.84 -8.62
C GLY A 272 -12.21 -8.46 -7.74
N ASP A 273 -13.14 -7.66 -8.29
CA ASP A 273 -14.34 -7.23 -7.54
C ASP A 273 -15.27 -8.41 -7.20
N GLU A 274 -15.43 -9.37 -8.14
CA GLU A 274 -16.21 -10.58 -7.90
C GLU A 274 -15.55 -11.47 -6.85
N LEU A 275 -14.23 -11.65 -6.92
CA LEU A 275 -13.49 -12.41 -5.93
C LEU A 275 -13.59 -11.75 -4.55
N LEU A 276 -13.42 -10.43 -4.47
CA LEU A 276 -13.54 -9.69 -3.22
C LEU A 276 -14.94 -9.85 -2.60
N LYS A 277 -16.00 -9.73 -3.41
CA LYS A 277 -17.39 -9.99 -2.99
C LYS A 277 -17.55 -11.42 -2.46
N THR A 278 -17.02 -12.41 -3.19
CA THR A 278 -17.05 -13.82 -2.75
C THR A 278 -16.35 -14.02 -1.40
N VAL A 279 -15.22 -13.33 -1.16
CA VAL A 279 -14.54 -13.37 0.15
C VAL A 279 -15.41 -12.74 1.24
N TYR A 280 -16.07 -11.63 0.98
CA TYR A 280 -17.02 -11.05 1.95
C TYR A 280 -18.15 -12.00 2.29
N GLU A 281 -18.77 -12.63 1.29
CA GLU A 281 -19.92 -13.52 1.45
C GLU A 281 -19.58 -14.86 2.11
N LEU A 282 -18.51 -15.52 1.69
CA LEU A 282 -18.19 -16.90 2.09
C LEU A 282 -17.17 -17.01 3.24
N VAL A 283 -16.41 -15.94 3.50
CA VAL A 283 -15.37 -15.93 4.53
C VAL A 283 -15.70 -14.94 5.62
N CYS A 284 -15.87 -13.64 5.27
CA CYS A 284 -16.01 -12.61 6.30
C CYS A 284 -17.33 -12.73 7.10
N THR A 285 -18.39 -13.28 6.52
CA THR A 285 -19.66 -13.54 7.26
C THR A 285 -19.50 -14.59 8.37
N LYS A 286 -18.51 -15.49 8.27
CA LYS A 286 -18.24 -16.57 9.24
C LYS A 286 -17.28 -16.15 10.36
N LEU A 287 -16.70 -14.93 10.28
CA LEU A 287 -15.83 -14.32 11.29
C LEU A 287 -16.66 -13.53 12.31
#